data_7148021f161b7f9c766a998981f51bf3
#
_entry.id   7148021f161b7f9c766a998981f51bf3
#
_cell.length_a   1.000
_cell.length_b   1.000
_cell.length_c   1.000
_cell.angle_alpha   90.00
_cell.angle_beta   90.00
_cell.angle_gamma   90.00
#
_symmetry.space_group_name_H-M   'P 1'
#
loop_
_entity.id
_entity.type
_entity.pdbx_description
1 polymer ?
#
loop_
_entity_poly.entity_id
_entity_poly.type
_entity_poly.pdbx_seq_one_letter_code
_entity_poly.pdbx_strand_id
1 'polypeptide(L)'
;LIFASGRGSNAEAIHEAVMDGRINGEVVGVICDHKGAQVLERAARWHVPSVVIEKKDYPDKAAFDEALLRAAVSFTPDLICLAGYMRICGENLVNAFPHRIINIHPALLPSFRGLHAQRQAIEAGVKVAGCTVHFVGTGLDDGPIITQTAVPVYDNDTEETLSARILTREHPTYVRAVAAFCADKLTISGNHVSGMHSEEE
;
A
#
# COMPACT_ATOMS: atom_id res chain seq x y z
N LEU A 1 3.29 5.19 -9.30
CA LEU A 1 3.30 3.80 -9.72
C LEU A 1 2.60 2.93 -8.68
N ILE A 2 1.72 2.03 -9.09
CA ILE A 2 0.96 1.15 -8.19
C ILE A 2 1.47 -0.28 -8.32
N PHE A 3 1.72 -0.96 -7.18
CA PHE A 3 1.96 -2.40 -7.11
C PHE A 3 0.74 -3.07 -6.49
N ALA A 4 0.25 -4.15 -7.11
CA ALA A 4 -0.91 -4.89 -6.61
C ALA A 4 -0.83 -6.37 -6.97
N SER A 5 -1.50 -7.23 -6.19
CA SER A 5 -1.55 -8.68 -6.42
C SER A 5 -2.95 -9.22 -6.74
N GLY A 6 -4.00 -8.45 -6.55
CA GLY A 6 -5.38 -8.98 -6.59
C GLY A 6 -6.42 -8.03 -7.16
N ARG A 7 -7.50 -7.80 -6.41
CA ARG A 7 -8.68 -7.03 -6.85
C ARG A 7 -8.37 -5.58 -7.22
N GLY A 8 -7.43 -4.94 -6.53
CA GLY A 8 -7.02 -3.58 -6.81
C GLY A 8 -7.99 -2.50 -6.31
N SER A 9 -8.75 -2.74 -5.24
CA SER A 9 -9.69 -1.75 -4.71
C SER A 9 -8.98 -0.51 -4.15
N ASN A 10 -7.84 -0.68 -3.49
CA ASN A 10 -7.00 0.45 -3.07
C ASN A 10 -6.38 1.19 -4.27
N ALA A 11 -6.00 0.45 -5.33
CA ALA A 11 -5.53 1.05 -6.57
C ALA A 11 -6.62 1.89 -7.26
N GLU A 12 -7.87 1.39 -7.27
CA GLU A 12 -9.03 2.11 -7.78
C GLU A 12 -9.28 3.39 -6.99
N ALA A 13 -9.26 3.33 -5.66
CA ALA A 13 -9.46 4.51 -4.81
C ALA A 13 -8.39 5.59 -5.07
N ILE A 14 -7.12 5.21 -5.28
CA ILE A 14 -6.06 6.14 -5.66
C ILE A 14 -6.32 6.73 -7.05
N HIS A 15 -6.63 5.88 -8.04
CA HIS A 15 -6.90 6.34 -9.41
C HIS A 15 -8.08 7.32 -9.46
N GLU A 16 -9.21 7.00 -8.81
CA GLU A 16 -10.37 7.88 -8.73
C GLU A 16 -10.02 9.22 -8.07
N ALA A 17 -9.22 9.19 -7.00
CA ALA A 17 -8.78 10.40 -6.31
C ALA A 17 -7.84 11.29 -7.15
N VAL A 18 -7.07 10.70 -8.06
CA VAL A 18 -6.31 11.44 -9.08
C VAL A 18 -7.26 12.07 -10.10
N MET A 19 -8.23 11.30 -10.61
CA MET A 19 -9.17 11.77 -11.63
C MET A 19 -10.10 12.88 -11.13
N ASP A 20 -10.48 12.88 -9.86
CA ASP A 20 -11.34 13.91 -9.27
C ASP A 20 -10.56 15.07 -8.62
N GLY A 21 -9.22 15.06 -8.72
CA GLY A 21 -8.34 16.14 -8.28
C GLY A 21 -8.03 16.17 -6.78
N ARG A 22 -8.43 15.14 -6.01
CA ARG A 22 -8.03 15.00 -4.59
C ARG A 22 -6.54 14.65 -4.43
N ILE A 23 -5.95 14.02 -5.43
CA ILE A 23 -4.51 13.78 -5.51
C ILE A 23 -3.96 14.55 -6.70
N ASN A 24 -3.02 15.46 -6.44
CA ASN A 24 -2.30 16.18 -7.49
C ASN A 24 -1.16 15.30 -8.04
N GLY A 25 -1.50 14.43 -8.99
CA GLY A 25 -0.56 13.47 -9.56
C GLY A 25 -1.14 12.70 -10.72
N GLU A 26 -0.40 11.71 -11.18
CA GLU A 26 -0.77 10.83 -12.28
C GLU A 26 -0.43 9.38 -11.92
N VAL A 27 -1.30 8.43 -12.27
CA VAL A 27 -0.98 6.99 -12.18
C VAL A 27 -0.23 6.59 -13.45
N VAL A 28 1.10 6.55 -13.38
CA VAL A 28 1.98 6.27 -14.52
C VAL A 28 2.01 4.80 -14.92
N GLY A 29 1.62 3.89 -14.04
CA GLY A 29 1.61 2.46 -14.34
C GLY A 29 1.13 1.59 -13.18
N VAL A 30 0.87 0.32 -13.51
CA VAL A 30 0.55 -0.75 -12.55
C VAL A 30 1.52 -1.91 -12.75
N ILE A 31 2.19 -2.36 -11.69
CA ILE A 31 2.95 -3.60 -11.66
C ILE A 31 2.16 -4.63 -10.85
N CYS A 32 1.93 -5.80 -11.45
CA CYS A 32 1.20 -6.89 -10.83
C CYS A 32 2.01 -8.18 -10.84
N ASP A 33 1.94 -8.96 -9.77
CA ASP A 33 2.65 -10.24 -9.66
C ASP A 33 1.80 -11.47 -10.02
N HIS A 34 0.61 -11.23 -10.62
CA HIS A 34 -0.32 -12.29 -10.97
C HIS A 34 -1.13 -11.97 -12.25
N LYS A 35 -1.02 -12.80 -13.29
CA LYS A 35 -1.65 -12.60 -14.61
C LYS A 35 -3.17 -12.47 -14.59
N GLY A 36 -3.85 -13.11 -13.66
CA GLY A 36 -5.32 -13.12 -13.59
C GLY A 36 -5.89 -12.07 -12.64
N ALA A 37 -5.08 -11.15 -12.15
CA ALA A 37 -5.53 -10.16 -11.17
C ALA A 37 -6.48 -9.12 -11.77
N GLN A 38 -7.60 -8.86 -11.11
CA GLN A 38 -8.60 -7.88 -11.55
C GLN A 38 -8.05 -6.45 -11.70
N VAL A 39 -6.98 -6.11 -10.98
CA VAL A 39 -6.32 -4.81 -11.13
C VAL A 39 -5.82 -4.55 -12.55
N LEU A 40 -5.46 -5.59 -13.30
CA LEU A 40 -5.03 -5.46 -14.71
C LEU A 40 -6.18 -5.04 -15.63
N GLU A 41 -7.38 -5.56 -15.40
CA GLU A 41 -8.59 -5.14 -16.12
C GLU A 41 -8.96 -3.70 -15.78
N ARG A 42 -8.74 -3.30 -14.52
CA ARG A 42 -8.93 -1.90 -14.09
C ARG A 42 -7.92 -0.99 -14.80
N ALA A 43 -6.64 -1.32 -14.78
CA ALA A 43 -5.59 -0.56 -15.46
C ALA A 43 -5.89 -0.38 -16.95
N ALA A 44 -6.36 -1.44 -17.62
CA ALA A 44 -6.77 -1.36 -19.03
C ALA A 44 -7.94 -0.38 -19.24
N ARG A 45 -8.97 -0.40 -18.38
CA ARG A 45 -10.09 0.55 -18.42
C ARG A 45 -9.67 2.00 -18.15
N TRP A 46 -8.66 2.18 -17.32
CA TRP A 46 -8.09 3.50 -17.02
C TRP A 46 -7.11 4.00 -18.09
N HIS A 47 -6.81 3.18 -19.09
CA HIS A 47 -5.75 3.43 -20.09
C HIS A 47 -4.37 3.62 -19.44
N VAL A 48 -4.13 3.00 -18.29
CA VAL A 48 -2.87 3.02 -17.56
C VAL A 48 -2.03 1.81 -17.97
N PRO A 49 -0.76 1.98 -18.36
CA PRO A 49 0.13 0.88 -18.70
C PRO A 49 0.27 -0.10 -17.52
N SER A 50 0.31 -1.39 -17.82
CA SER A 50 0.52 -2.41 -16.80
C SER A 50 1.57 -3.43 -17.20
N VAL A 51 2.34 -3.92 -16.22
CA VAL A 51 3.35 -4.96 -16.38
C VAL A 51 3.08 -6.07 -15.39
N VAL A 52 3.15 -7.31 -15.87
CA VAL A 52 3.03 -8.51 -15.02
C VAL A 52 4.41 -9.12 -14.81
N ILE A 53 4.78 -9.32 -13.54
CA ILE A 53 6.06 -9.91 -13.13
C ILE A 53 5.76 -11.02 -12.12
N GLU A 54 5.65 -12.26 -12.57
CA GLU A 54 5.35 -13.40 -11.72
C GLU A 54 6.64 -14.05 -11.20
N LYS A 55 6.74 -14.29 -9.89
CA LYS A 55 7.94 -14.89 -9.27
C LYS A 55 8.34 -16.23 -9.89
N LYS A 56 7.35 -17.02 -10.36
CA LYS A 56 7.59 -18.33 -10.98
C LYS A 56 8.36 -18.27 -12.31
N ASP A 57 8.40 -17.10 -12.96
CA ASP A 57 9.06 -16.90 -14.26
C ASP A 57 10.56 -16.57 -14.07
N TYR A 58 11.05 -16.54 -12.83
CA TYR A 58 12.43 -16.21 -12.47
C TYR A 58 13.08 -17.36 -11.69
N PRO A 59 14.39 -17.63 -11.91
CA PRO A 59 15.09 -18.76 -11.29
C PRO A 59 15.20 -18.65 -9.78
N ASP A 60 15.27 -17.42 -9.25
CA ASP A 60 15.44 -17.15 -7.82
C ASP A 60 14.83 -15.78 -7.42
N LYS A 61 14.91 -15.48 -6.12
CA LYS A 61 14.41 -14.20 -5.58
C LYS A 61 15.20 -13.02 -6.11
N ALA A 62 16.50 -13.13 -6.27
CA ALA A 62 17.35 -12.02 -6.71
C ALA A 62 17.01 -11.59 -8.13
N ALA A 63 16.82 -12.55 -9.06
CA ALA A 63 16.41 -12.28 -10.43
C ALA A 63 15.00 -11.65 -10.50
N PHE A 64 14.08 -12.10 -9.65
CA PHE A 64 12.74 -11.51 -9.53
C PHE A 64 12.79 -10.08 -9.00
N ASP A 65 13.53 -9.83 -7.91
CA ASP A 65 13.67 -8.50 -7.31
C ASP A 65 14.33 -7.51 -8.29
N GLU A 66 15.32 -7.97 -9.08
CA GLU A 66 15.95 -7.17 -10.11
C GLU A 66 14.99 -6.83 -11.26
N ALA A 67 14.13 -7.76 -11.66
CA ALA A 67 13.09 -7.51 -12.67
C ALA A 67 12.06 -6.49 -12.19
N LEU A 68 11.64 -6.57 -10.91
CA LEU A 68 10.76 -5.58 -10.30
C LEU A 68 11.41 -4.17 -10.28
N LEU A 69 12.67 -4.09 -9.88
CA LEU A 69 13.41 -2.83 -9.87
C LEU A 69 13.49 -2.21 -11.26
N ARG A 70 13.90 -2.99 -12.27
CA ARG A 70 13.98 -2.50 -13.66
C ARG A 70 12.64 -2.01 -14.17
N ALA A 71 11.56 -2.75 -13.91
CA ALA A 71 10.22 -2.33 -14.29
C ALA A 71 9.79 -1.05 -13.56
N ALA A 72 10.04 -0.96 -12.26
CA ALA A 72 9.71 0.25 -11.50
C ALA A 72 10.46 1.48 -12.03
N VAL A 73 11.77 1.34 -12.26
CA VAL A 73 12.61 2.43 -12.79
C VAL A 73 12.13 2.89 -14.18
N SER A 74 11.68 1.97 -15.04
CA SER A 74 11.21 2.32 -16.40
C SER A 74 9.98 3.24 -16.40
N PHE A 75 9.19 3.27 -15.34
CA PHE A 75 8.07 4.19 -15.17
C PHE A 75 8.47 5.56 -14.60
N THR A 76 9.71 5.73 -14.14
CA THR A 76 10.22 6.96 -13.52
C THR A 76 9.29 7.56 -12.45
N PRO A 77 8.78 6.76 -11.47
CA PRO A 77 7.79 7.24 -10.53
C PRO A 77 8.41 8.13 -9.44
N ASP A 78 7.67 9.15 -9.01
CA ASP A 78 7.99 9.88 -7.79
C ASP A 78 7.61 9.08 -6.53
N LEU A 79 6.54 8.30 -6.62
CA LEU A 79 6.01 7.47 -5.54
C LEU A 79 5.60 6.09 -6.04
N ILE A 80 5.88 5.06 -5.24
CA ILE A 80 5.35 3.71 -5.40
C ILE A 80 4.33 3.44 -4.29
N CYS A 81 3.12 3.04 -4.68
CA CYS A 81 2.04 2.67 -3.77
C CYS A 81 1.83 1.16 -3.79
N LEU A 82 2.06 0.48 -2.66
CA LEU A 82 1.72 -0.92 -2.51
C LEU A 82 0.23 -1.03 -2.14
N ALA A 83 -0.60 -1.37 -3.10
CA ALA A 83 -2.06 -1.41 -2.97
C ALA A 83 -2.57 -2.86 -2.95
N GLY A 84 -2.35 -3.55 -1.85
CA GLY A 84 -2.61 -4.99 -1.73
C GLY A 84 -1.59 -5.83 -2.48
N TYR A 85 -0.33 -5.41 -2.46
CA TYR A 85 0.79 -6.19 -2.96
C TYR A 85 1.25 -7.19 -1.91
N MET A 86 1.16 -8.50 -2.23
CA MET A 86 1.33 -9.59 -1.26
C MET A 86 2.76 -10.10 -1.12
N ARG A 87 3.74 -9.38 -1.67
CA ARG A 87 5.15 -9.76 -1.58
C ARG A 87 5.97 -8.71 -0.85
N ILE A 88 7.01 -9.19 -0.19
CA ILE A 88 8.02 -8.31 0.41
C ILE A 88 8.86 -7.70 -0.71
N CYS A 89 8.97 -6.39 -0.74
CA CYS A 89 9.87 -5.68 -1.63
C CYS A 89 11.33 -6.03 -1.31
N GLY A 90 12.12 -6.30 -2.36
CA GLY A 90 13.55 -6.52 -2.19
C GLY A 90 14.27 -5.24 -1.72
N GLU A 91 15.37 -5.42 -1.00
CA GLU A 91 16.19 -4.29 -0.51
C GLU A 91 16.66 -3.37 -1.65
N ASN A 92 16.95 -3.95 -2.83
CA ASN A 92 17.35 -3.19 -4.00
C ASN A 92 16.27 -2.17 -4.44
N LEU A 93 15.00 -2.57 -4.41
CA LEU A 93 13.88 -1.66 -4.71
C LEU A 93 13.72 -0.58 -3.64
N VAL A 94 13.76 -0.97 -2.36
CA VAL A 94 13.63 -0.02 -1.23
C VAL A 94 14.76 1.00 -1.25
N ASN A 95 16.00 0.56 -1.49
CA ASN A 95 17.18 1.43 -1.56
C ASN A 95 17.18 2.35 -2.79
N ALA A 96 16.58 1.94 -3.91
CA ALA A 96 16.44 2.77 -5.10
C ALA A 96 15.37 3.87 -4.95
N PHE A 97 14.39 3.65 -4.07
CA PHE A 97 13.29 4.59 -3.81
C PHE A 97 13.16 4.94 -2.32
N PRO A 98 14.21 5.51 -1.68
CA PRO A 98 14.20 5.80 -0.25
C PRO A 98 13.08 6.79 0.08
N HIS A 99 12.23 6.44 1.05
CA HIS A 99 11.05 7.22 1.45
C HIS A 99 10.08 7.56 0.29
N ARG A 100 10.08 6.73 -0.75
CA ARG A 100 9.17 6.87 -1.91
C ARG A 100 8.38 5.59 -2.20
N ILE A 101 8.31 4.69 -1.25
CA ILE A 101 7.43 3.51 -1.30
C ILE A 101 6.54 3.58 -0.06
N ILE A 102 5.24 3.56 -0.24
CA ILE A 102 4.26 3.53 0.83
C ILE A 102 3.37 2.28 0.71
N ASN A 103 2.96 1.76 1.85
CA ASN A 103 2.09 0.59 1.94
C ASN A 103 0.88 0.89 2.80
N ILE A 104 -0.24 0.24 2.50
CA ILE A 104 -1.41 0.14 3.38
C ILE A 104 -1.43 -1.24 4.02
N HIS A 105 -1.37 -1.30 5.35
CA HIS A 105 -1.40 -2.55 6.13
C HIS A 105 -2.68 -2.62 6.95
N PRO A 106 -3.42 -3.76 6.95
CA PRO A 106 -4.74 -3.87 7.59
C PRO A 106 -4.64 -4.16 9.10
N ALA A 107 -3.75 -3.46 9.81
CA ALA A 107 -3.66 -3.46 11.26
C ALA A 107 -3.12 -2.12 11.77
N LEU A 108 -3.24 -1.90 13.08
CA LEU A 108 -2.62 -0.77 13.77
C LEU A 108 -1.17 -1.13 14.13
N LEU A 109 -0.25 -0.84 13.22
CA LEU A 109 1.18 -1.07 13.47
C LEU A 109 1.64 -0.32 14.74
N PRO A 110 2.57 -0.89 15.52
CA PRO A 110 3.44 -2.03 15.24
C PRO A 110 2.82 -3.42 15.53
N SER A 111 1.53 -3.50 15.87
CA SER A 111 0.84 -4.77 16.14
C SER A 111 0.48 -5.50 14.84
N PHE A 112 0.43 -6.83 14.91
CA PHE A 112 -0.10 -7.71 13.85
C PHE A 112 0.55 -7.50 12.47
N ARG A 113 1.88 -7.50 12.43
CA ARG A 113 2.66 -7.45 11.20
C ARG A 113 2.46 -8.70 10.34
N GLY A 114 2.69 -8.57 9.05
CA GLY A 114 2.67 -9.68 8.10
C GLY A 114 1.27 -10.09 7.67
N LEU A 115 1.14 -11.35 7.26
CA LEU A 115 -0.09 -11.88 6.69
C LEU A 115 -1.16 -12.15 7.75
N HIS A 116 -2.44 -12.14 7.33
CA HIS A 116 -3.60 -12.46 8.18
C HIS A 116 -3.72 -11.56 9.44
N ALA A 117 -3.39 -10.29 9.32
CA ALA A 117 -3.41 -9.34 10.43
C ALA A 117 -4.78 -9.26 11.13
N GLN A 118 -5.87 -9.37 10.37
CA GLN A 118 -7.24 -9.38 10.94
C GLN A 118 -7.49 -10.63 11.77
N ARG A 119 -7.05 -11.81 11.32
CA ARG A 119 -7.12 -13.05 12.11
C ARG A 119 -6.31 -12.93 13.39
N GLN A 120 -5.08 -12.42 13.29
CA GLN A 120 -4.23 -12.19 14.46
C GLN A 120 -4.93 -11.27 15.48
N ALA A 121 -5.59 -10.21 15.02
CA ALA A 121 -6.32 -9.28 15.88
C ALA A 121 -7.50 -9.95 16.61
N ILE A 122 -8.28 -10.79 15.90
CA ILE A 122 -9.39 -11.55 16.49
C ILE A 122 -8.87 -12.56 17.52
N GLU A 123 -7.85 -13.35 17.17
CA GLU A 123 -7.25 -14.36 18.06
C GLU A 123 -6.62 -13.73 19.30
N ALA A 124 -6.06 -12.53 19.18
CA ALA A 124 -5.53 -11.76 20.31
C ALA A 124 -6.63 -11.15 21.20
N GLY A 125 -7.90 -11.17 20.77
CA GLY A 125 -9.02 -10.64 21.54
C GLY A 125 -9.04 -9.13 21.70
N VAL A 126 -8.38 -8.38 20.80
CA VAL A 126 -8.38 -6.91 20.87
C VAL A 126 -9.75 -6.33 20.58
N LYS A 127 -10.06 -5.18 21.14
CA LYS A 127 -11.35 -4.49 20.93
C LYS A 127 -11.26 -3.35 19.89
N VAL A 128 -10.04 -3.04 19.45
CA VAL A 128 -9.75 -2.02 18.43
C VAL A 128 -8.75 -2.60 17.44
N ALA A 129 -9.07 -2.51 16.17
CA ALA A 129 -8.20 -2.82 15.03
C ALA A 129 -8.16 -1.61 14.09
N GLY A 130 -7.67 -1.75 12.88
CA GLY A 130 -7.65 -0.66 11.90
C GLY A 130 -6.68 -0.90 10.78
N CYS A 131 -6.25 0.19 10.16
CA CYS A 131 -5.24 0.16 9.11
C CYS A 131 -4.16 1.22 9.35
N THR A 132 -3.00 0.97 8.76
CA THR A 132 -1.83 1.86 8.83
C THR A 132 -1.30 2.11 7.44
N VAL A 133 -1.09 3.38 7.08
CA VAL A 133 -0.24 3.76 5.94
C VAL A 133 1.13 4.12 6.47
N HIS A 134 2.16 3.52 5.90
CA HIS A 134 3.54 3.71 6.33
C HIS A 134 4.50 3.71 5.14
N PHE A 135 5.66 4.33 5.30
CA PHE A 135 6.77 4.14 4.39
C PHE A 135 7.33 2.72 4.53
N VAL A 136 7.74 2.14 3.41
CA VAL A 136 8.30 0.79 3.38
C VAL A 136 9.78 0.85 3.70
N GLY A 137 10.18 0.13 4.76
CA GLY A 137 11.57 -0.16 5.11
C GLY A 137 12.05 -1.49 4.55
N THR A 138 13.24 -1.91 4.94
CA THR A 138 13.82 -3.21 4.54
C THR A 138 13.31 -4.39 5.37
N GLY A 139 12.70 -4.12 6.51
CA GLY A 139 12.04 -5.13 7.36
C GLY A 139 10.55 -5.30 7.04
N LEU A 140 9.90 -6.20 7.77
CA LEU A 140 8.48 -6.49 7.57
C LEU A 140 7.63 -5.45 8.31
N ASP A 141 6.89 -4.63 7.56
CA ASP A 141 5.94 -3.62 8.07
C ASP A 141 6.57 -2.75 9.18
N ASP A 142 7.79 -2.25 8.97
CA ASP A 142 8.60 -1.60 10.01
C ASP A 142 8.96 -0.13 9.73
N GLY A 143 8.60 0.39 8.58
CA GLY A 143 8.92 1.77 8.19
C GLY A 143 8.08 2.82 8.93
N PRO A 144 8.46 4.11 8.82
CA PRO A 144 7.80 5.22 9.50
C PRO A 144 6.31 5.31 9.16
N ILE A 145 5.48 5.43 10.21
CA ILE A 145 4.02 5.51 10.08
C ILE A 145 3.62 6.91 9.63
N ILE A 146 2.81 6.98 8.56
CA ILE A 146 2.27 8.23 8.03
C ILE A 146 0.95 8.55 8.73
N THR A 147 0.01 7.60 8.74
CA THR A 147 -1.30 7.78 9.37
C THR A 147 -1.95 6.44 9.69
N GLN A 148 -2.87 6.46 10.65
CA GLN A 148 -3.61 5.28 11.08
C GLN A 148 -5.10 5.63 11.23
N THR A 149 -5.96 4.64 10.97
CA THR A 149 -7.39 4.76 11.22
C THR A 149 -7.89 3.53 11.97
N ALA A 150 -8.54 3.77 13.10
CA ALA A 150 -9.06 2.72 13.96
C ALA A 150 -10.49 2.32 13.60
N VAL A 151 -10.83 1.06 13.86
CA VAL A 151 -12.18 0.49 13.80
C VAL A 151 -12.45 -0.38 15.02
N PRO A 152 -13.70 -0.52 15.48
CA PRO A 152 -14.03 -1.47 16.54
C PRO A 152 -13.90 -2.91 16.06
N VAL A 153 -13.57 -3.82 16.99
CA VAL A 153 -13.70 -5.27 16.82
C VAL A 153 -14.90 -5.73 17.66
N TYR A 154 -15.87 -6.34 17.01
CA TYR A 154 -17.07 -6.84 17.69
C TYR A 154 -16.89 -8.30 18.14
N ASP A 155 -17.65 -8.71 19.20
CA ASP A 155 -17.50 -10.04 19.78
C ASP A 155 -17.85 -11.19 18.82
N ASN A 156 -18.64 -10.92 17.79
CA ASN A 156 -19.05 -11.88 16.76
C ASN A 156 -18.29 -11.69 15.43
N ASP A 157 -17.20 -10.94 15.41
CA ASP A 157 -16.43 -10.76 14.18
C ASP A 157 -15.77 -12.05 13.72
N THR A 158 -15.84 -12.27 12.43
CA THR A 158 -14.98 -13.20 11.68
C THR A 158 -13.87 -12.41 10.98
N GLU A 159 -12.86 -13.11 10.43
CA GLU A 159 -11.82 -12.49 9.63
C GLU A 159 -12.43 -11.67 8.46
N GLU A 160 -13.49 -12.19 7.83
CA GLU A 160 -14.17 -11.55 6.70
C GLU A 160 -14.90 -10.27 7.12
N THR A 161 -15.65 -10.29 8.24
CA THR A 161 -16.41 -9.11 8.69
C THR A 161 -15.49 -7.99 9.15
N LEU A 162 -14.42 -8.33 9.88
CA LEU A 162 -13.41 -7.35 10.29
C LEU A 162 -12.65 -6.81 9.07
N SER A 163 -12.26 -7.67 8.13
CA SER A 163 -11.59 -7.25 6.89
C SER A 163 -12.44 -6.28 6.07
N ALA A 164 -13.73 -6.58 5.92
CA ALA A 164 -14.66 -5.70 5.22
C ALA A 164 -14.76 -4.32 5.89
N ARG A 165 -14.82 -4.29 7.23
CA ARG A 165 -14.87 -3.04 8.02
C ARG A 165 -13.58 -2.24 7.89
N ILE A 166 -12.41 -2.88 7.99
CA ILE A 166 -11.11 -2.23 7.82
C ILE A 166 -10.99 -1.66 6.41
N LEU A 167 -11.39 -2.42 5.38
CA LEU A 167 -11.30 -2.00 3.99
C LEU A 167 -12.05 -0.69 3.71
N THR A 168 -13.19 -0.45 4.37
CA THR A 168 -13.93 0.82 4.25
C THR A 168 -13.12 2.03 4.74
N ARG A 169 -12.13 1.79 5.60
CA ARG A 169 -11.22 2.80 6.13
C ARG A 169 -9.89 2.88 5.38
N GLU A 170 -9.44 1.77 4.80
CA GLU A 170 -8.20 1.75 4.01
C GLU A 170 -8.25 2.77 2.85
N HIS A 171 -9.31 2.76 2.05
CA HIS A 171 -9.43 3.62 0.88
C HIS A 171 -9.24 5.11 1.22
N PRO A 172 -10.04 5.73 2.12
CA PRO A 172 -9.87 7.13 2.43
C PRO A 172 -8.54 7.43 3.16
N THR A 173 -8.06 6.50 3.99
CA THR A 173 -6.79 6.67 4.72
C THR A 173 -5.62 6.67 3.74
N TYR A 174 -5.63 5.76 2.76
CA TYR A 174 -4.57 5.67 1.77
C TYR A 174 -4.57 6.89 0.84
N VAL A 175 -5.75 7.28 0.33
CA VAL A 175 -5.90 8.47 -0.52
C VAL A 175 -5.36 9.73 0.17
N ARG A 176 -5.67 9.94 1.45
CA ARG A 176 -5.15 11.08 2.22
C ARG A 176 -3.62 11.07 2.32
N ALA A 177 -3.02 9.90 2.60
CA ALA A 177 -1.57 9.77 2.70
C ALA A 177 -0.88 10.04 1.36
N VAL A 178 -1.41 9.50 0.25
CA VAL A 178 -0.89 9.75 -1.11
C VAL A 178 -1.03 11.24 -1.46
N ALA A 179 -2.18 11.85 -1.17
CA ALA A 179 -2.40 13.28 -1.40
C ALA A 179 -1.42 14.17 -0.63
N ALA A 180 -1.15 13.82 0.63
CA ALA A 180 -0.18 14.56 1.45
C ALA A 180 1.25 14.42 0.91
N PHE A 181 1.63 13.23 0.44
CA PHE A 181 2.92 13.02 -0.23
C PHE A 181 3.03 13.86 -1.51
N CYS A 182 2.04 13.78 -2.40
CA CYS A 182 2.03 14.51 -3.66
C CYS A 182 1.97 16.04 -3.48
N ALA A 183 1.50 16.52 -2.34
CA ALA A 183 1.48 17.93 -1.97
C ALA A 183 2.75 18.38 -1.21
N ASP A 184 3.77 17.50 -1.10
CA ASP A 184 5.04 17.74 -0.38
C ASP A 184 4.84 18.19 1.08
N LYS A 185 3.80 17.65 1.74
CA LYS A 185 3.46 18.00 3.12
C LYS A 185 4.19 17.15 4.16
N LEU A 186 4.68 15.96 3.77
CA LEU A 186 5.24 15.01 4.71
C LEU A 186 6.70 15.31 5.02
N THR A 187 7.03 15.39 6.29
CA THR A 187 8.41 15.50 6.77
C THR A 187 8.76 14.28 7.61
N ILE A 188 9.90 13.64 7.33
CA ILE A 188 10.37 12.43 8.00
C ILE A 188 11.57 12.78 8.89
N SER A 189 11.49 12.41 10.16
CA SER A 189 12.59 12.53 11.14
C SER A 189 12.71 11.23 11.92
N GLY A 190 13.68 10.38 11.54
CA GLY A 190 13.78 9.03 12.07
C GLY A 190 12.54 8.20 11.77
N ASN A 191 11.85 7.73 12.81
CA ASN A 191 10.60 6.97 12.68
C ASN A 191 9.34 7.85 12.75
N HIS A 192 9.48 9.17 12.82
CA HIS A 192 8.36 10.09 12.91
C HIS A 192 8.07 10.73 11.57
N VAL A 193 6.80 10.75 11.18
CA VAL A 193 6.29 11.48 10.01
C VAL A 193 5.33 12.55 10.51
N SER A 194 5.52 13.78 10.07
CA SER A 194 4.63 14.91 10.34
C SER A 194 4.03 15.44 9.03
N GLY A 195 2.98 16.27 9.14
CA GLY A 195 2.31 16.89 7.99
C GLY A 195 0.97 16.26 7.61
N MET A 196 0.52 15.20 8.33
CA MET A 196 -0.82 14.61 8.14
C MET A 196 -1.92 15.29 8.94
N HIS A 197 -1.61 15.84 10.10
CA HIS A 197 -2.55 16.49 11.01
C HIS A 197 -1.98 17.85 11.39
N SER A 198 -2.75 18.91 11.22
CA SER A 198 -2.52 20.22 11.83
C SER A 198 -3.43 20.35 13.06
N GLU A 199 -3.00 21.09 14.08
CA GLU A 199 -3.82 21.33 15.29
C GLU A 199 -5.10 22.14 14.99
N GLU A 200 -5.32 22.53 13.73
CA GLU A 200 -6.44 23.36 13.27
C GLU A 200 -7.57 22.58 12.58
N GLU A 201 -7.57 21.21 12.62
CA GLU A 201 -8.66 20.39 12.08
C GLU A 201 -9.54 19.77 13.18
#